data_d4e8ca7ae96a414c19a6dd4496748866
#
_entry.id   d4e8ca7ae96a414c19a6dd4496748866
#
_cell.length_a   1.000
_cell.length_b   1.000
_cell.length_c   1.000
_cell.angle_alpha   90.00
_cell.angle_beta   90.00
_cell.angle_gamma   90.00
#
_symmetry.space_group_name_H-M   'P 1'
#
loop_
_entity.id
_entity.type
_entity.pdbx_description
1 polymer ?
#
loop_
_entity_poly.entity_id
_entity_poly.type
_entity_poly.pdbx_seq_one_letter_code
_entity_poly.pdbx_strand_id
1 'polypeptide(L)'
;MNKAELIAQLADDAGITKTQANAALDSFVDTVTKTLKKGDKVTLVGFGTFSVSKRAARVGRNPQTGEAIKIKAKKVARFKAGKELSAKI
;
A
#
# COMPACT_ATOMS: atom_id res chain seq x y z
N MET A 1 -9.25 5.38 -12.85
CA MET A 1 -9.10 3.93 -13.13
C MET A 1 -9.46 3.13 -11.89
N ASN A 2 -10.27 2.13 -12.04
CA ASN A 2 -10.62 1.22 -10.94
C ASN A 2 -9.93 -0.15 -11.12
N LYS A 3 -10.18 -1.08 -10.20
CA LYS A 3 -9.57 -2.41 -10.25
C LYS A 3 -9.93 -3.17 -11.54
N ALA A 4 -11.18 -3.10 -11.97
CA ALA A 4 -11.65 -3.80 -13.18
C ALA A 4 -10.94 -3.28 -14.44
N GLU A 5 -10.81 -1.97 -14.56
CA GLU A 5 -10.10 -1.34 -15.68
C GLU A 5 -8.61 -1.67 -15.65
N LEU A 6 -8.01 -1.68 -14.47
CA LEU A 6 -6.60 -2.06 -14.30
C LEU A 6 -6.36 -3.51 -14.73
N ILE A 7 -7.24 -4.43 -14.34
CA ILE A 7 -7.15 -5.85 -14.73
C ILE A 7 -7.26 -6.00 -16.25
N ALA A 8 -8.17 -5.29 -16.89
CA ALA A 8 -8.32 -5.32 -18.34
C ALA A 8 -7.05 -4.83 -19.05
N GLN A 9 -6.46 -3.74 -18.56
CA GLN A 9 -5.22 -3.18 -19.09
C GLN A 9 -4.04 -4.14 -18.92
N LEU A 10 -3.90 -4.73 -17.72
CA LEU A 10 -2.85 -5.72 -17.44
C LEU A 10 -2.96 -6.95 -18.32
N ALA A 11 -4.18 -7.45 -18.54
CA ALA A 11 -4.43 -8.60 -19.39
C ALA A 11 -4.01 -8.32 -20.83
N ASP A 12 -4.38 -7.15 -21.34
CA ASP A 12 -4.04 -6.73 -22.72
C ASP A 12 -2.53 -6.55 -22.88
N ASP A 13 -1.89 -5.82 -21.99
CA ASP A 13 -0.46 -5.51 -22.08
C ASP A 13 0.42 -6.75 -21.90
N ALA A 14 0.04 -7.65 -21.01
CA ALA A 14 0.82 -8.86 -20.72
C ALA A 14 0.48 -10.04 -21.63
N GLY A 15 -0.56 -9.92 -22.46
CA GLY A 15 -1.00 -11.02 -23.32
C GLY A 15 -1.57 -12.20 -22.55
N ILE A 16 -2.25 -11.94 -21.45
CA ILE A 16 -2.88 -12.95 -20.59
C ILE A 16 -4.39 -12.71 -20.50
N THR A 17 -5.11 -13.68 -19.94
CA THR A 17 -6.55 -13.55 -19.74
C THR A 17 -6.84 -12.61 -18.57
N LYS A 18 -8.06 -12.05 -18.53
CA LYS A 18 -8.51 -11.24 -17.39
C LYS A 18 -8.51 -12.03 -16.08
N THR A 19 -8.83 -13.31 -16.13
CA THR A 19 -8.78 -14.22 -14.98
C THR A 19 -7.35 -14.34 -14.45
N GLN A 20 -6.38 -14.51 -15.32
CA GLN A 20 -4.95 -14.58 -14.96
C GLN A 20 -4.46 -13.23 -14.41
N ALA A 21 -4.84 -12.13 -15.04
CA ALA A 21 -4.47 -10.79 -14.58
C ALA A 21 -5.07 -10.49 -13.20
N ASN A 22 -6.32 -10.90 -12.97
CA ASN A 22 -6.96 -10.74 -11.66
C ASN A 22 -6.23 -11.55 -10.58
N ALA A 23 -5.89 -12.80 -10.87
CA ALA A 23 -5.15 -13.65 -9.93
C ALA A 23 -3.77 -13.09 -9.62
N ALA A 24 -3.07 -12.56 -10.63
CA ALA A 24 -1.76 -11.95 -10.45
C ALA A 24 -1.85 -10.69 -9.58
N LEU A 25 -2.84 -9.84 -9.82
CA LEU A 25 -3.05 -8.62 -9.04
C LEU A 25 -3.43 -8.94 -7.59
N ASP A 26 -4.32 -9.90 -7.38
CA ASP A 26 -4.71 -10.32 -6.03
C ASP A 26 -3.51 -10.91 -5.26
N SER A 27 -2.68 -11.70 -5.92
CA SER A 27 -1.45 -12.23 -5.34
C SER A 27 -0.47 -11.11 -4.98
N PHE A 28 -0.33 -10.12 -5.84
CA PHE A 28 0.52 -8.94 -5.59
C PHE A 28 0.04 -8.18 -4.35
N VAL A 29 -1.24 -7.87 -4.28
CA VAL A 29 -1.82 -7.14 -3.14
C VAL A 29 -1.65 -7.94 -1.84
N ASP A 30 -1.92 -9.24 -1.87
CA ASP A 30 -1.77 -10.11 -0.71
C ASP A 30 -0.31 -10.21 -0.25
N THR A 31 0.62 -10.35 -1.19
CA THR A 31 2.05 -10.41 -0.90
C THR A 31 2.56 -9.11 -0.28
N VAL A 32 2.17 -7.96 -0.83
CA VAL A 32 2.52 -6.65 -0.26
C VAL A 32 1.96 -6.52 1.15
N THR A 33 0.71 -6.89 1.35
CA THR A 33 0.06 -6.84 2.66
C THR A 33 0.80 -7.69 3.70
N LYS A 34 1.13 -8.93 3.36
CA LYS A 34 1.86 -9.83 4.25
C LYS A 34 3.26 -9.33 4.58
N THR A 35 3.96 -8.80 3.58
CA THR A 35 5.31 -8.26 3.74
C THR A 35 5.32 -7.05 4.68
N LEU A 36 4.38 -6.13 4.48
CA LEU A 36 4.24 -4.95 5.33
C LEU A 36 3.81 -5.33 6.76
N LYS A 37 2.99 -6.37 6.89
CA LYS A 37 2.58 -6.88 8.21
C LYS A 37 3.75 -7.39 9.03
N LYS A 38 4.78 -7.93 8.37
CA LYS A 38 6.04 -8.35 9.00
C LYS A 38 6.98 -7.19 9.31
N GLY A 39 6.68 -5.98 8.85
CA GLY A 39 7.52 -4.81 9.00
C GLY A 39 8.58 -4.65 7.91
N ASP A 40 8.52 -5.46 6.85
CA ASP A 40 9.43 -5.38 5.72
C ASP A 40 8.93 -4.41 4.65
N LYS A 41 9.79 -4.09 3.70
CA LYS A 41 9.50 -3.24 2.54
C LYS A 41 9.31 -4.07 1.29
N VAL A 42 8.55 -3.54 0.34
CA VAL A 42 8.49 -4.07 -1.02
C VAL A 42 9.00 -2.98 -1.96
N THR A 43 10.15 -3.22 -2.56
CA THR A 43 10.78 -2.26 -3.48
C THR A 43 10.59 -2.73 -4.92
N LEU A 44 9.98 -1.86 -5.73
CA LEU A 44 9.82 -2.08 -7.16
C LEU A 44 10.70 -1.07 -7.89
N VAL A 45 11.80 -1.57 -8.45
CA VAL A 45 12.76 -0.75 -9.19
C VAL A 45 12.05 -0.06 -10.36
N GLY A 46 12.23 1.25 -10.47
CA GLY A 46 11.59 2.07 -11.50
C GLY A 46 10.17 2.49 -11.18
N PHE A 47 9.61 2.07 -10.06
CA PHE A 47 8.25 2.43 -9.66
C PHE A 47 8.20 3.10 -8.29
N GLY A 48 8.56 2.38 -7.24
CA GLY A 48 8.53 2.93 -5.89
C GLY A 48 8.69 1.85 -4.83
N THR A 49 8.53 2.27 -3.59
CA THR A 49 8.67 1.39 -2.43
C THR A 49 7.45 1.46 -1.54
N PHE A 50 6.88 0.29 -1.25
CA PHE A 50 5.87 0.14 -0.21
C PHE A 50 6.59 -0.14 1.10
N SER A 51 6.23 0.62 2.14
CA SER A 51 6.82 0.47 3.46
C SER A 51 5.76 0.60 4.54
N VAL A 52 6.12 0.24 5.75
CA VAL A 52 5.24 0.41 6.89
C VAL A 52 5.87 1.42 7.84
N SER A 53 5.07 2.37 8.30
CA SER A 53 5.44 3.32 9.33
C SER A 53 4.66 2.99 10.59
N LYS A 54 5.34 2.98 11.72
CA LYS A 54 4.73 2.68 13.01
C LYS A 54 4.49 3.98 13.75
N ARG A 55 3.22 4.29 14.01
CA ARG A 55 2.89 5.41 14.89
C ARG A 55 3.00 4.95 16.33
N ALA A 56 3.80 5.66 17.12
CA ALA A 56 3.91 5.40 18.54
C ALA A 56 2.58 5.66 19.26
N ALA A 57 2.34 4.92 20.34
CA ALA A 57 1.22 5.21 21.23
C ALA A 57 1.39 6.61 21.83
N ARG A 58 0.31 7.37 21.89
CA ARG A 58 0.33 8.71 22.46
C ARG A 58 -0.95 8.97 23.25
N VAL A 59 -0.89 9.95 24.13
CA VAL A 59 -2.05 10.45 24.88
C VAL A 59 -2.58 11.69 24.18
N GLY A 60 -3.82 11.64 23.72
CA GLY A 60 -4.56 12.80 23.22
C GLY A 60 -5.55 13.30 24.26
N ARG A 61 -6.14 14.45 24.01
CA ARG A 61 -7.22 14.99 24.86
C ARG A 61 -8.52 15.06 24.07
N ASN A 62 -9.61 14.66 24.71
CA ASN A 62 -10.93 14.87 24.16
C ASN A 62 -11.27 16.38 24.26
N PRO A 63 -11.49 17.08 23.13
CA PRO A 63 -11.77 18.51 23.14
C PRO A 63 -13.08 18.90 23.84
N GLN A 64 -14.01 17.95 23.99
CA GLN A 64 -15.30 18.20 24.64
C GLN A 64 -15.25 18.02 26.16
N THR A 65 -14.55 17.01 26.64
CA THR A 65 -14.49 16.68 28.08
C THR A 65 -13.17 17.03 28.73
N GLY A 66 -12.13 17.25 27.95
CA GLY A 66 -10.77 17.48 28.46
C GLY A 66 -10.08 16.24 29.00
N GLU A 67 -10.73 15.08 28.90
CA GLU A 67 -10.16 13.82 29.37
C GLU A 67 -9.02 13.34 28.47
N ALA A 68 -7.99 12.75 29.07
CA ALA A 68 -6.90 12.15 28.34
C ALA A 68 -7.37 10.86 27.64
N ILE A 69 -7.11 10.76 26.34
CA ILE A 69 -7.43 9.59 25.54
C ILE A 69 -6.13 8.90 25.15
N LYS A 70 -6.02 7.61 25.47
CA LYS A 70 -4.87 6.81 25.11
C LYS A 70 -5.01 6.32 23.66
N ILE A 71 -4.16 6.80 22.77
CA ILE A 71 -4.14 6.40 21.36
C ILE A 71 -3.13 5.27 21.21
N LYS A 72 -3.60 4.09 20.77
CA LYS A 72 -2.76 2.91 20.59
C LYS A 72 -1.78 3.11 19.43
N ALA A 73 -0.62 2.45 19.51
CA ALA A 73 0.31 2.35 18.41
C ALA A 73 -0.36 1.71 17.19
N LYS A 74 -0.11 2.24 16.00
CA LYS A 74 -0.71 1.76 14.76
C LYS A 74 0.34 1.69 13.66
N LYS A 75 0.31 0.60 12.87
CA LYS A 75 1.10 0.49 11.65
C LYS A 75 0.33 1.12 10.50
N VAL A 76 1.02 1.94 9.71
CA VAL A 76 0.44 2.62 8.55
C VAL A 76 1.25 2.24 7.31
N ALA A 77 0.56 1.75 6.28
CA ALA A 77 1.19 1.47 4.99
C ALA A 77 1.47 2.80 4.27
N ARG A 78 2.67 2.92 3.69
CA ARG A 78 3.08 4.08 2.91
C ARG A 78 3.66 3.65 1.59
N PHE A 79 3.46 4.47 0.57
CA PHE A 79 4.09 4.30 -0.73
C PHE A 79 4.94 5.54 -1.03
N LYS A 80 6.22 5.29 -1.35
CA LYS A 80 7.14 6.35 -1.78
C LYS A 80 7.44 6.14 -3.26
N ALA A 81 7.08 7.10 -4.11
CA ALA A 81 7.38 7.03 -5.52
C ALA A 81 8.89 7.00 -5.75
N GLY A 82 9.32 6.13 -6.65
CA GLY A 82 10.71 6.07 -7.07
C GLY A 82 11.07 7.26 -7.95
N LYS A 83 12.37 7.52 -8.06
CA LYS A 83 12.90 8.63 -8.88
C LYS A 83 12.43 8.52 -10.34
N GLU A 84 12.42 7.33 -10.89
CA GLU A 84 12.01 7.11 -12.28
C GLU A 84 10.52 7.37 -12.51
N LEU A 85 9.67 6.98 -11.57
CA LEU A 85 8.24 7.26 -11.64
C LEU A 85 8.00 8.76 -11.55
N SER A 86 8.63 9.44 -10.60
CA SER A 86 8.49 10.90 -10.44
C SER A 86 8.98 11.67 -11.66
N ALA A 87 10.00 11.17 -12.35
CA ALA A 87 10.51 11.79 -13.58
C ALA A 87 9.56 11.61 -14.77
N LYS A 88 8.70 10.60 -14.77
CA LYS A 88 7.75 10.30 -15.86
C LYS A 88 6.42 11.04 -15.74
N ILE A 89 6.11 11.59 -14.59
CA ILE A 89 4.84 12.27 -14.34
C ILE A 89 5.00 13.79 -14.02
#